data_bbc799ec06d49d961e30c4db3c256022
#
_entry.id   bbc799ec06d49d961e30c4db3c256022
#
_cell.length_a   1.000
_cell.length_b   1.000
_cell.length_c   1.000
_cell.angle_alpha   90.00
_cell.angle_beta   90.00
_cell.angle_gamma   90.00
#
_symmetry.space_group_name_H-M   'P 1'
#
loop_
_entity.id
_entity.type
_entity.pdbx_description
1 polymer ?
#
loop_
_entity_poly.entity_id
_entity_poly.type
_entity_poly.pdbx_seq_one_letter_code
_entity_poly.pdbx_strand_id
1 'polypeptide(L)'
;MRRGRRILVVVGAVIAATLALPVAVAAANNAPARSTACTRVLRRASVAGPTNRLAWKVGLESRIGVFYRVPGNSLHPSTSVAPTDAPWLLVMARPRASYNRCWLQVRLPWRPNTAAGWINANLVALEKTPWRIAVSTASRTLTLFKAGKLVRTVSVVVGKPSTPTPTGLFSIAWAIPWHPNDFLGSWVLELTAHSDVLQQFDGGDGTVGIHGRGGTSLLDPLGSARSHGCIRLANDSIDWLVATVGAARLPGTPVQVS
;
A
#
# COMPACT_ATOMS: atom_id res chain seq x y z
N MET A 1 9.40 17.27 101.20
CA MET A 1 10.77 17.67 100.84
C MET A 1 11.10 17.18 99.46
N ARG A 2 11.20 18.04 98.48
CA ARG A 2 12.09 18.07 97.32
C ARG A 2 11.58 19.12 96.33
N ARG A 3 12.37 20.15 96.16
CA ARG A 3 12.14 21.30 95.30
C ARG A 3 12.35 20.87 93.83
N GLY A 4 11.34 21.06 92.99
CA GLY A 4 11.45 20.91 91.52
C GLY A 4 11.71 22.26 90.87
N ARG A 5 12.84 22.36 90.21
CA ARG A 5 13.26 23.52 89.43
C ARG A 5 12.38 23.63 88.18
N ARG A 6 11.79 24.81 87.99
CA ARG A 6 11.15 25.15 86.71
C ARG A 6 12.23 25.65 85.74
N ILE A 7 12.35 24.99 84.65
CA ILE A 7 13.18 25.39 83.49
C ILE A 7 12.28 26.17 82.59
N LEU A 8 12.66 27.45 82.43
CA LEU A 8 12.01 28.37 81.46
C LEU A 8 12.61 28.09 80.10
N VAL A 9 11.81 27.56 79.15
CA VAL A 9 12.24 27.38 77.74
C VAL A 9 11.76 28.64 76.98
N VAL A 10 12.72 29.44 76.56
CA VAL A 10 12.46 30.55 75.63
C VAL A 10 12.40 29.96 74.23
N VAL A 11 11.21 29.99 73.64
CA VAL A 11 11.03 29.60 72.24
C VAL A 11 11.26 30.86 71.38
N GLY A 12 12.45 30.92 70.80
CA GLY A 12 12.75 31.91 69.76
C GLY A 12 12.03 31.58 68.44
N ALA A 13 11.13 32.41 68.03
CA ALA A 13 10.48 32.32 66.74
C ALA A 13 11.44 32.79 65.64
N VAL A 14 11.95 31.85 64.87
CA VAL A 14 12.70 32.13 63.65
C VAL A 14 11.67 32.35 62.51
N ILE A 15 11.47 33.59 62.12
CA ILE A 15 10.67 33.91 60.92
C ILE A 15 11.54 33.64 59.71
N ALA A 16 11.32 32.50 59.06
CA ALA A 16 11.92 32.21 57.77
C ALA A 16 11.11 32.93 56.67
N ALA A 17 11.66 34.00 56.15
CA ALA A 17 11.12 34.68 54.98
C ALA A 17 11.36 33.79 53.74
N THR A 18 10.34 33.05 53.29
CA THR A 18 10.39 32.35 52.04
C THR A 18 10.25 33.35 50.90
N LEU A 19 11.38 33.66 50.23
CA LEU A 19 11.37 34.35 48.93
C LEU A 19 10.75 33.37 47.89
N ALA A 20 9.48 33.58 47.57
CA ALA A 20 8.83 32.93 46.46
C ALA A 20 9.39 33.54 45.17
N LEU A 21 10.35 32.83 44.55
CA LEU A 21 10.74 33.09 43.16
C LEU A 21 9.53 32.79 42.25
N PRO A 22 9.14 33.71 41.35
CA PRO A 22 8.11 33.39 40.37
C PRO A 22 8.68 32.30 39.46
N VAL A 23 8.11 31.08 39.55
CA VAL A 23 8.24 30.06 38.53
C VAL A 23 7.60 30.63 37.30
N ALA A 24 8.40 31.17 36.39
CA ALA A 24 7.97 31.47 35.04
C ALA A 24 7.58 30.12 34.39
N VAL A 25 6.31 29.80 34.42
CA VAL A 25 5.74 28.74 33.58
C VAL A 25 5.96 29.26 32.15
N ALA A 26 7.06 28.84 31.54
CA ALA A 26 7.22 28.97 30.12
C ALA A 26 6.04 28.20 29.51
N ALA A 27 5.03 28.94 29.03
CA ALA A 27 4.03 28.41 28.15
C ALA A 27 4.80 27.83 26.98
N ALA A 28 5.07 26.52 27.06
CA ALA A 28 5.57 25.77 25.92
C ALA A 28 4.53 26.01 24.84
N ASN A 29 4.87 26.87 23.88
CA ASN A 29 4.14 27.00 22.64
C ASN A 29 4.13 25.62 22.02
N ASN A 30 3.09 24.85 22.34
CA ASN A 30 2.68 23.65 21.65
C ASN A 30 2.15 24.10 20.28
N ALA A 31 2.99 24.75 19.47
CA ALA A 31 2.84 24.70 18.05
C ALA A 31 2.82 23.18 17.72
N PRO A 32 1.72 22.64 17.16
CA PRO A 32 1.64 21.22 16.88
C PRO A 32 2.90 20.86 16.10
N ALA A 33 3.69 19.95 16.62
CA ALA A 33 4.95 19.54 16.01
C ALA A 33 4.61 19.20 14.56
N ARG A 34 5.09 20.03 13.63
CA ARG A 34 4.92 19.80 12.19
C ARG A 34 5.34 18.37 11.97
N SER A 35 4.39 17.50 11.64
CA SER A 35 4.53 16.07 11.66
C SER A 35 5.91 15.69 11.10
N THR A 36 6.80 15.21 11.97
CA THR A 36 8.16 14.79 11.60
C THR A 36 8.12 13.73 10.50
N ALA A 37 7.04 12.96 10.44
CA ALA A 37 6.80 11.98 9.38
C ALA A 37 6.50 12.64 8.03
N CYS A 38 5.72 13.74 7.99
CA CYS A 38 5.52 14.48 6.75
C CYS A 38 6.85 15.07 6.24
N THR A 39 7.65 15.65 7.13
CA THR A 39 8.99 16.15 6.79
C THR A 39 9.89 15.00 6.29
N ARG A 40 9.79 13.81 6.89
CA ARG A 40 10.53 12.61 6.45
C ARG A 40 10.11 12.15 5.07
N VAL A 41 8.80 12.06 4.80
CA VAL A 41 8.26 11.67 3.49
C VAL A 41 8.60 12.71 2.43
N LEU A 42 8.46 14.01 2.75
CA LEU A 42 8.80 15.10 1.82
C LEU A 42 10.32 15.25 1.59
N ARG A 43 11.16 15.04 2.61
CA ARG A 43 12.62 15.01 2.45
C ARG A 43 13.09 13.83 1.62
N ARG A 44 12.34 12.73 1.56
CA ARG A 44 12.52 11.68 0.57
C ARG A 44 11.94 12.15 -0.77
N ALA A 45 12.50 13.24 -1.35
CA ALA A 45 12.03 13.91 -2.56
C ALA A 45 11.83 12.97 -3.78
N SER A 46 12.20 11.70 -3.64
CA SER A 46 12.01 10.65 -4.64
C SER A 46 10.67 9.93 -4.55
N VAL A 47 9.85 10.18 -3.50
CA VAL A 47 8.50 9.57 -3.43
C VAL A 47 7.63 10.21 -4.50
N ALA A 48 7.21 9.39 -5.44
CA ALA A 48 6.41 9.80 -6.59
C ALA A 48 5.61 8.61 -7.09
N GLY A 49 4.77 8.82 -8.09
CA GLY A 49 4.15 7.74 -8.86
C GLY A 49 5.20 6.82 -9.49
N PRO A 50 4.79 5.64 -9.95
CA PRO A 50 5.69 4.65 -10.51
C PRO A 50 6.45 5.19 -11.72
N THR A 51 7.71 4.79 -11.80
CA THR A 51 8.59 5.01 -12.96
C THR A 51 9.01 3.66 -13.54
N ASN A 52 9.75 3.69 -14.66
CA ASN A 52 10.32 2.46 -15.22
C ASN A 52 11.35 1.80 -14.28
N ARG A 53 11.95 2.54 -13.33
CA ARG A 53 13.04 2.05 -12.48
C ARG A 53 12.63 1.79 -11.04
N LEU A 54 11.63 2.49 -10.55
CA LEU A 54 11.29 2.50 -9.13
C LEU A 54 9.80 2.81 -8.94
N ALA A 55 9.19 2.12 -8.00
CA ALA A 55 7.90 2.49 -7.46
C ALA A 55 7.97 2.53 -5.92
N TRP A 56 7.01 3.20 -5.32
CA TRP A 56 6.79 3.22 -3.88
C TRP A 56 5.49 2.50 -3.56
N LYS A 57 5.50 1.77 -2.47
CA LYS A 57 4.31 1.11 -1.93
C LYS A 57 4.18 1.39 -0.44
N VAL A 58 2.96 1.30 0.06
CA VAL A 58 2.65 1.48 1.48
C VAL A 58 2.04 0.22 2.05
N GLY A 59 2.56 -0.21 3.20
CA GLY A 59 2.03 -1.33 3.97
C GLY A 59 0.94 -0.86 4.94
N LEU A 60 -0.15 -1.60 5.00
CA LEU A 60 -1.26 -1.38 5.91
C LEU A 60 -1.14 -2.32 7.11
N GLU A 61 -1.14 -1.78 8.32
CA GLU A 61 -1.17 -2.54 9.57
C GLU A 61 -2.57 -2.60 10.18
N SER A 62 -3.42 -1.66 9.79
CA SER A 62 -4.80 -1.54 10.25
C SER A 62 -5.69 -0.90 9.20
N ARG A 63 -6.99 -0.90 9.42
CA ARG A 63 -7.95 -0.15 8.61
C ARG A 63 -7.69 1.34 8.73
N ILE A 64 -7.54 2.02 7.60
CA ILE A 64 -7.29 3.46 7.52
C ILE A 64 -8.31 4.18 6.65
N GLY A 65 -8.57 5.45 6.98
CA GLY A 65 -9.45 6.32 6.18
C GLY A 65 -8.84 6.69 4.84
N VAL A 66 -9.67 6.69 3.81
CA VAL A 66 -9.34 7.08 2.44
C VAL A 66 -10.15 8.31 2.06
N PHE A 67 -9.51 9.27 1.42
CA PHE A 67 -10.10 10.51 0.95
C PHE A 67 -9.95 10.60 -0.58
N TYR A 68 -11.02 10.86 -1.31
CA TYR A 68 -10.94 11.00 -2.78
C TYR A 68 -10.29 12.32 -3.23
N ARG A 69 -10.20 13.29 -2.33
CA ARG A 69 -9.45 14.55 -2.53
C ARG A 69 -8.49 14.75 -1.36
N VAL A 70 -7.42 15.52 -1.57
CA VAL A 70 -6.54 15.91 -0.46
C VAL A 70 -7.39 16.63 0.59
N PRO A 71 -7.43 16.14 1.84
CA PRO A 71 -8.25 16.75 2.86
C PRO A 71 -7.89 18.22 3.13
N GLY A 72 -8.92 19.05 3.22
CA GLY A 72 -8.83 20.42 3.72
C GLY A 72 -9.22 20.46 5.20
N ASN A 73 -10.21 21.29 5.53
CA ASN A 73 -10.68 21.49 6.90
C ASN A 73 -11.45 20.31 7.50
N SER A 74 -12.00 19.43 6.66
CA SER A 74 -12.69 18.22 7.12
C SER A 74 -11.75 17.01 7.04
N LEU A 75 -11.73 16.21 8.10
CA LEU A 75 -10.99 14.96 8.22
C LEU A 75 -11.93 13.74 8.22
N HIS A 76 -13.16 13.89 7.73
CA HIS A 76 -14.06 12.75 7.52
C HIS A 76 -13.65 12.00 6.26
N PRO A 77 -13.23 10.74 6.37
CA PRO A 77 -12.85 9.95 5.21
C PRO A 77 -14.05 9.64 4.32
N SER A 78 -13.81 9.54 3.01
CA SER A 78 -14.84 9.15 2.04
C SER A 78 -15.15 7.64 2.13
N THR A 79 -14.15 6.85 2.50
CA THR A 79 -14.22 5.40 2.71
C THR A 79 -13.02 4.94 3.54
N SER A 80 -12.80 3.64 3.65
CA SER A 80 -11.63 3.08 4.32
C SER A 80 -11.05 1.90 3.54
N VAL A 81 -9.77 1.61 3.76
CA VAL A 81 -9.07 0.44 3.25
C VAL A 81 -8.40 -0.30 4.41
N ALA A 82 -8.41 -1.62 4.35
CA ALA A 82 -7.84 -2.50 5.38
C ALA A 82 -6.77 -3.43 4.79
N PRO A 83 -5.89 -4.01 5.61
CA PRO A 83 -4.93 -5.03 5.17
C PRO A 83 -5.59 -6.24 4.48
N THR A 84 -6.85 -6.55 4.84
CA THR A 84 -7.65 -7.61 4.21
C THR A 84 -8.10 -7.30 2.80
N ASP A 85 -8.14 -6.02 2.41
CA ASP A 85 -8.46 -5.60 1.04
C ASP A 85 -7.20 -5.68 0.15
N ALA A 86 -6.07 -5.20 0.66
CA ALA A 86 -4.73 -5.36 0.09
C ALA A 86 -3.69 -4.99 1.15
N PRO A 87 -2.72 -5.86 1.50
CA PRO A 87 -1.72 -5.55 2.53
C PRO A 87 -0.76 -4.44 2.12
N TRP A 88 -0.56 -4.24 0.82
CA TRP A 88 0.29 -3.19 0.26
C TRP A 88 -0.42 -2.47 -0.89
N LEU A 89 -0.36 -1.15 -0.88
CA LEU A 89 -0.92 -0.29 -1.92
C LEU A 89 0.18 0.44 -2.69
N LEU A 90 0.03 0.56 -4.00
CA LEU A 90 0.94 1.30 -4.86
C LEU A 90 0.74 2.82 -4.68
N VAL A 91 1.83 3.56 -4.46
CA VAL A 91 1.82 5.03 -4.42
C VAL A 91 1.71 5.57 -5.85
N MET A 92 0.74 6.44 -6.10
CA MET A 92 0.38 6.93 -7.43
C MET A 92 0.92 8.31 -7.76
N ALA A 93 1.23 9.13 -6.75
CA ALA A 93 1.65 10.51 -6.94
C ALA A 93 2.62 10.97 -5.84
N ARG A 94 3.21 12.15 -6.05
CA ARG A 94 4.03 12.79 -5.02
C ARG A 94 3.20 13.09 -3.78
N PRO A 95 3.81 13.00 -2.56
CA PRO A 95 3.14 13.36 -1.31
C PRO A 95 2.65 14.81 -1.34
N ARG A 96 1.52 15.07 -0.69
CA ARG A 96 1.00 16.41 -0.48
C ARG A 96 0.88 16.72 1.01
N ALA A 97 1.36 17.88 1.42
CA ALA A 97 1.14 18.40 2.75
C ALA A 97 -0.18 19.18 2.79
N SER A 98 -1.06 18.85 3.71
CA SER A 98 -2.29 19.60 4.00
C SER A 98 -2.71 19.33 5.45
N TYR A 99 -3.21 20.36 6.14
CA TYR A 99 -3.75 20.25 7.48
C TYR A 99 -2.78 19.61 8.50
N ASN A 100 -1.50 20.05 8.48
CA ASN A 100 -0.42 19.51 9.32
C ASN A 100 -0.20 18.00 9.19
N ARG A 101 -0.66 17.39 8.10
CA ARG A 101 -0.49 15.98 7.77
C ARG A 101 0.15 15.81 6.40
N CYS A 102 0.73 14.64 6.19
CA CYS A 102 1.26 14.21 4.92
C CYS A 102 0.31 13.19 4.29
N TRP A 103 -0.02 13.40 3.04
CA TRP A 103 -0.96 12.57 2.30
C TRP A 103 -0.27 11.90 1.14
N LEU A 104 -0.50 10.61 1.00
CA LEU A 104 -0.04 9.79 -0.12
C LEU A 104 -1.25 9.38 -0.95
N GLN A 105 -1.17 9.57 -2.26
CA GLN A 105 -2.15 9.02 -3.18
C GLN A 105 -1.78 7.59 -3.50
N VAL A 106 -2.73 6.66 -3.33
CA VAL A 106 -2.54 5.23 -3.54
C VAL A 106 -3.57 4.68 -4.51
N ARG A 107 -3.19 3.59 -5.23
CA ARG A 107 -4.11 2.77 -6.01
C ARG A 107 -5.00 2.00 -5.03
N LEU A 108 -6.32 2.01 -5.29
CA LEU A 108 -7.29 1.29 -4.47
C LEU A 108 -7.68 -0.04 -5.15
N PRO A 109 -7.94 -1.11 -4.35
CA PRO A 109 -8.21 -2.45 -4.86
C PRO A 109 -9.70 -2.69 -5.17
N TRP A 110 -10.39 -1.70 -5.73
CA TRP A 110 -11.80 -1.81 -6.11
C TRP A 110 -12.14 -0.94 -7.33
N ARG A 111 -13.37 -1.07 -7.81
CA ARG A 111 -13.88 -0.27 -8.94
C ARG A 111 -14.06 1.21 -8.59
N PRO A 112 -13.92 2.08 -9.59
CA PRO A 112 -13.49 1.82 -10.97
C PRO A 112 -11.99 1.50 -11.07
N ASN A 113 -11.54 0.94 -12.20
CA ASN A 113 -10.12 0.59 -12.45
C ASN A 113 -9.14 1.77 -12.31
N THR A 114 -9.64 2.99 -12.28
CA THR A 114 -8.89 4.21 -12.01
C THR A 114 -8.90 4.63 -10.55
N ALA A 115 -9.58 3.88 -9.66
CA ALA A 115 -9.76 4.26 -8.26
C ALA A 115 -8.43 4.53 -7.58
N ALA A 116 -8.33 5.73 -7.02
CA ALA A 116 -7.20 6.19 -6.23
C ALA A 116 -7.70 7.07 -5.09
N GLY A 117 -6.98 7.08 -3.98
CA GLY A 117 -7.36 7.87 -2.82
C GLY A 117 -6.17 8.36 -2.03
N TRP A 118 -6.39 9.34 -1.19
CA TRP A 118 -5.39 9.93 -0.32
C TRP A 118 -5.49 9.30 1.07
N ILE A 119 -4.37 8.87 1.60
CA ILE A 119 -4.23 8.29 2.94
C ILE A 119 -3.20 9.06 3.75
N ASN A 120 -3.33 9.02 5.07
CA ASN A 120 -2.36 9.67 5.95
C ASN A 120 -1.05 8.88 5.99
N ALA A 121 0.04 9.50 5.54
CA ALA A 121 1.37 8.90 5.50
C ALA A 121 1.93 8.48 6.87
N ASN A 122 1.38 9.02 7.97
CA ASN A 122 1.82 8.69 9.33
C ASN A 122 1.27 7.34 9.82
N LEU A 123 0.28 6.77 9.11
CA LEU A 123 -0.42 5.54 9.50
C LEU A 123 0.05 4.31 8.71
N VAL A 124 1.11 4.46 7.89
CA VAL A 124 1.53 3.41 6.96
C VAL A 124 3.04 3.25 6.93
N ALA A 125 3.50 2.03 6.68
CA ALA A 125 4.89 1.77 6.31
C ALA A 125 5.13 2.17 4.86
N LEU A 126 6.30 2.72 4.54
CA LEU A 126 6.66 3.14 3.17
C LEU A 126 7.88 2.36 2.69
N GLU A 127 7.74 1.67 1.57
CA GLU A 127 8.78 0.82 1.00
C GLU A 127 8.99 1.11 -0.50
N LYS A 128 10.22 0.90 -0.98
CA LYS A 128 10.57 0.96 -2.40
C LYS A 128 10.48 -0.42 -3.03
N THR A 129 9.99 -0.49 -4.28
CA THR A 129 10.13 -1.67 -5.11
C THR A 129 10.81 -1.33 -6.42
N PRO A 130 11.89 -2.05 -6.80
CA PRO A 130 12.52 -1.90 -8.11
C PRO A 130 11.82 -2.73 -9.18
N TRP A 131 10.80 -3.50 -8.82
CA TRP A 131 10.11 -4.43 -9.69
C TRP A 131 8.94 -3.75 -10.41
N ARG A 132 8.73 -4.14 -11.66
CA ARG A 132 7.59 -3.75 -12.48
C ARG A 132 7.24 -4.89 -13.43
N ILE A 133 5.95 -5.14 -13.58
CA ILE A 133 5.40 -6.05 -14.57
C ILE A 133 4.76 -5.22 -15.68
N ALA A 134 5.03 -5.59 -16.93
CA ALA A 134 4.32 -5.06 -18.09
C ALA A 134 3.64 -6.21 -18.84
N VAL A 135 2.37 -6.03 -19.16
CA VAL A 135 1.58 -6.97 -19.97
C VAL A 135 1.17 -6.26 -21.23
N SER A 136 1.50 -6.84 -22.38
CA SER A 136 1.00 -6.41 -23.67
C SER A 136 -0.11 -7.35 -24.12
N THR A 137 -1.32 -6.84 -24.24
CA THR A 137 -2.47 -7.60 -24.74
C THR A 137 -2.35 -7.86 -26.24
N ALA A 138 -1.72 -6.95 -26.99
CA ALA A 138 -1.51 -7.08 -28.41
C ALA A 138 -0.49 -8.18 -28.75
N SER A 139 0.70 -8.19 -28.11
CA SER A 139 1.72 -9.23 -28.29
C SER A 139 1.48 -10.47 -27.41
N ARG A 140 0.55 -10.43 -26.48
CA ARG A 140 0.22 -11.50 -25.54
C ARG A 140 1.45 -11.96 -24.75
N THR A 141 2.15 -10.99 -24.20
CA THR A 141 3.38 -11.22 -23.45
C THR A 141 3.32 -10.53 -22.09
N LEU A 142 3.98 -11.14 -21.11
CA LEU A 142 4.28 -10.53 -19.81
C LEU A 142 5.79 -10.37 -19.69
N THR A 143 6.24 -9.18 -19.34
CA THR A 143 7.65 -8.86 -19.12
C THR A 143 7.86 -8.41 -17.68
N LEU A 144 8.82 -9.04 -16.99
CA LEU A 144 9.31 -8.61 -15.69
C LEU A 144 10.51 -7.69 -15.86
N PHE A 145 10.48 -6.56 -15.17
CA PHE A 145 11.60 -5.61 -15.10
C PHE A 145 12.09 -5.45 -13.66
N LYS A 146 13.40 -5.24 -13.52
CA LYS A 146 14.05 -4.83 -12.26
C LYS A 146 14.87 -3.56 -12.48
N ALA A 147 14.55 -2.48 -11.77
CA ALA A 147 15.22 -1.18 -11.89
C ALA A 147 15.32 -0.67 -13.36
N GLY A 148 14.27 -0.91 -14.15
CA GLY A 148 14.16 -0.54 -15.55
C GLY A 148 14.82 -1.48 -16.54
N LYS A 149 15.56 -2.49 -16.06
CA LYS A 149 16.19 -3.51 -16.93
C LYS A 149 15.23 -4.68 -17.12
N LEU A 150 15.10 -5.16 -18.36
CA LEU A 150 14.36 -6.37 -18.67
C LEU A 150 15.03 -7.58 -17.97
N VAL A 151 14.21 -8.38 -17.28
CA VAL A 151 14.65 -9.62 -16.64
C VAL A 151 14.24 -10.82 -17.50
N ARG A 152 12.95 -10.91 -17.84
CA ARG A 152 12.42 -11.98 -18.70
C ARG A 152 11.09 -11.58 -19.31
N THR A 153 10.83 -12.05 -20.52
CA THR A 153 9.52 -11.99 -21.21
C THR A 153 8.99 -13.40 -21.40
N VAL A 154 7.69 -13.59 -21.15
CA VAL A 154 7.00 -14.87 -21.34
C VAL A 154 5.71 -14.67 -22.12
N SER A 155 5.30 -15.68 -22.89
CA SER A 155 3.99 -15.68 -23.54
C SER A 155 2.89 -15.95 -22.54
N VAL A 156 1.74 -15.28 -22.72
CA VAL A 156 0.57 -15.39 -21.84
C VAL A 156 -0.73 -15.59 -22.64
N VAL A 157 -1.76 -16.08 -21.96
CA VAL A 157 -3.14 -15.97 -22.45
C VAL A 157 -3.74 -14.72 -21.86
N VAL A 158 -4.39 -13.91 -22.67
CA VAL A 158 -5.12 -12.69 -22.25
C VAL A 158 -6.63 -12.84 -22.52
N GLY A 159 -7.41 -11.87 -22.06
CA GLY A 159 -8.86 -11.83 -22.29
C GLY A 159 -9.24 -11.85 -23.75
N LYS A 160 -10.29 -12.60 -24.08
CA LYS A 160 -10.91 -12.60 -25.43
C LYS A 160 -11.61 -11.25 -25.70
N PRO A 161 -11.90 -10.91 -26.96
CA PRO A 161 -12.51 -9.60 -27.31
C PRO A 161 -13.80 -9.28 -26.57
N SER A 162 -14.62 -10.30 -26.24
CA SER A 162 -15.87 -10.09 -25.50
C SER A 162 -15.69 -9.89 -23.99
N THR A 163 -14.54 -10.26 -23.44
CA THR A 163 -14.17 -10.07 -22.03
C THR A 163 -12.68 -9.74 -21.95
N PRO A 164 -12.27 -8.55 -22.41
CA PRO A 164 -10.87 -8.20 -22.56
C PRO A 164 -10.18 -8.06 -21.19
N THR A 165 -8.87 -8.27 -21.19
CA THR A 165 -8.04 -7.86 -20.06
C THR A 165 -8.05 -6.32 -19.98
N PRO A 166 -8.46 -5.72 -18.84
CA PRO A 166 -8.51 -4.27 -18.72
C PRO A 166 -7.12 -3.66 -18.85
N THR A 167 -7.01 -2.54 -19.56
CA THR A 167 -5.78 -1.79 -19.73
C THR A 167 -5.61 -0.72 -18.66
N GLY A 168 -4.38 -0.38 -18.32
CA GLY A 168 -4.10 0.64 -17.32
C GLY A 168 -2.92 0.32 -16.41
N LEU A 169 -2.75 1.13 -15.37
CA LEU A 169 -1.76 0.92 -14.33
C LEU A 169 -2.44 0.36 -13.07
N PHE A 170 -2.08 -0.84 -12.73
CA PHE A 170 -2.57 -1.58 -11.57
C PHE A 170 -1.42 -1.92 -10.61
N SER A 171 -1.73 -2.62 -9.55
CA SER A 171 -0.74 -3.29 -8.70
C SER A 171 -1.23 -4.67 -8.29
N ILE A 172 -0.30 -5.51 -7.86
CA ILE A 172 -0.65 -6.77 -7.23
C ILE A 172 -1.24 -6.45 -5.85
N ALA A 173 -2.46 -6.92 -5.58
CA ALA A 173 -3.10 -6.85 -4.27
C ALA A 173 -2.64 -8.03 -3.41
N TRP A 174 -2.69 -9.24 -3.95
CA TRP A 174 -2.34 -10.47 -3.24
C TRP A 174 -1.48 -11.40 -4.10
N ALA A 175 -0.61 -12.19 -3.44
CA ALA A 175 0.12 -13.30 -4.04
C ALA A 175 -0.23 -14.56 -3.25
N ILE A 176 -1.03 -15.45 -3.83
CA ILE A 176 -1.66 -16.58 -3.18
C ILE A 176 -1.11 -17.86 -3.81
N PRO A 177 -0.48 -18.76 -3.03
CA PRO A 177 -0.14 -20.08 -3.54
C PRO A 177 -1.43 -20.87 -3.82
N TRP A 178 -1.43 -21.63 -4.91
CA TRP A 178 -2.58 -22.41 -5.34
C TRP A 178 -2.16 -23.82 -5.76
N HIS A 179 -3.06 -24.60 -6.29
CA HIS A 179 -2.81 -25.99 -6.66
C HIS A 179 -2.44 -26.11 -8.15
N PRO A 180 -1.24 -26.64 -8.49
CA PRO A 180 -0.74 -26.67 -9.88
C PRO A 180 -1.67 -27.33 -10.90
N ASN A 181 -2.49 -28.28 -10.45
CA ASN A 181 -3.41 -29.04 -11.32
C ASN A 181 -4.79 -28.37 -11.47
N ASP A 182 -5.09 -27.36 -10.65
CA ASP A 182 -6.36 -26.62 -10.72
C ASP A 182 -6.32 -25.61 -11.86
N PHE A 183 -7.48 -25.12 -12.23
CA PHE A 183 -7.66 -24.16 -13.32
C PHE A 183 -6.73 -22.93 -13.21
N LEU A 184 -6.46 -22.46 -11.97
CA LEU A 184 -5.64 -21.29 -11.68
C LEU A 184 -4.14 -21.60 -11.58
N GLY A 185 -3.74 -22.88 -11.64
CA GLY A 185 -2.32 -23.28 -11.57
C GLY A 185 -1.69 -23.08 -10.20
N SER A 186 -0.35 -22.98 -10.15
CA SER A 186 0.41 -22.97 -8.88
C SER A 186 0.32 -21.68 -8.05
N TRP A 187 0.02 -20.55 -8.69
CA TRP A 187 -0.07 -19.24 -8.03
C TRP A 187 -1.18 -18.38 -8.65
N VAL A 188 -1.77 -17.55 -7.79
CA VAL A 188 -2.68 -16.46 -8.18
C VAL A 188 -2.12 -15.14 -7.64
N LEU A 189 -1.83 -14.22 -8.54
CA LEU A 189 -1.50 -12.83 -8.22
C LEU A 189 -2.72 -11.98 -8.53
N GLU A 190 -3.53 -11.69 -7.53
CA GLU A 190 -4.69 -10.82 -7.68
C GLU A 190 -4.24 -9.39 -7.94
N LEU A 191 -4.87 -8.73 -8.90
CA LEU A 191 -4.61 -7.34 -9.24
C LEU A 191 -5.63 -6.40 -8.61
N THR A 192 -5.29 -5.14 -8.51
CA THR A 192 -6.26 -4.07 -8.25
C THR A 192 -7.14 -3.75 -9.47
N ALA A 193 -7.16 -4.63 -10.45
CA ALA A 193 -7.91 -4.53 -11.69
C ALA A 193 -9.17 -5.39 -11.62
N HIS A 194 -10.26 -4.88 -12.21
CA HIS A 194 -11.52 -5.59 -12.32
C HIS A 194 -11.97 -5.59 -13.77
N SER A 195 -12.63 -6.65 -14.21
CA SER A 195 -13.19 -6.73 -15.56
C SER A 195 -14.15 -5.56 -15.84
N ASP A 196 -14.00 -4.89 -16.95
CA ASP A 196 -14.92 -3.81 -17.35
C ASP A 196 -16.28 -4.37 -17.82
N VAL A 197 -16.35 -5.67 -18.11
CA VAL A 197 -17.54 -6.38 -18.64
C VAL A 197 -18.19 -7.26 -17.59
N LEU A 198 -17.40 -8.08 -16.88
CA LEU A 198 -17.90 -9.03 -15.90
C LEU A 198 -17.95 -8.37 -14.52
N GLN A 199 -19.15 -7.96 -14.09
CA GLN A 199 -19.34 -7.38 -12.75
C GLN A 199 -19.22 -8.45 -11.65
N GLN A 200 -19.58 -9.69 -11.99
CA GLN A 200 -19.40 -10.89 -11.16
C GLN A 200 -18.87 -12.02 -12.03
N PHE A 201 -17.95 -12.79 -11.49
CA PHE A 201 -17.39 -13.96 -12.17
C PHE A 201 -16.95 -14.98 -11.12
N ASP A 202 -17.45 -16.21 -11.25
CA ASP A 202 -17.11 -17.36 -10.39
C ASP A 202 -17.23 -17.06 -8.87
N GLY A 203 -18.31 -16.36 -8.50
CA GLY A 203 -18.58 -15.97 -7.12
C GLY A 203 -17.84 -14.75 -6.61
N GLY A 204 -16.92 -14.17 -7.40
CA GLY A 204 -16.19 -12.93 -7.09
C GLY A 204 -16.72 -11.71 -7.84
N ASP A 205 -16.16 -10.54 -7.53
CA ASP A 205 -16.54 -9.24 -8.09
C ASP A 205 -15.91 -8.94 -9.46
N GLY A 206 -15.42 -9.96 -10.17
CA GLY A 206 -14.75 -9.82 -11.45
C GLY A 206 -13.30 -9.31 -11.34
N THR A 207 -12.65 -9.53 -10.21
CA THR A 207 -11.22 -9.26 -10.03
C THR A 207 -10.39 -9.98 -11.08
N VAL A 208 -9.41 -9.27 -11.66
CA VAL A 208 -8.49 -9.82 -12.66
C VAL A 208 -7.19 -10.26 -11.98
N GLY A 209 -6.75 -11.47 -12.29
CA GLY A 209 -5.49 -12.03 -11.76
C GLY A 209 -4.47 -12.34 -12.86
N ILE A 210 -3.21 -12.46 -12.43
CA ILE A 210 -2.14 -13.14 -13.16
C ILE A 210 -1.97 -14.48 -12.48
N HIS A 211 -2.17 -15.60 -13.21
CA HIS A 211 -2.13 -16.91 -12.58
C HIS A 211 -1.54 -18.00 -13.48
N GLY A 212 -1.24 -19.15 -12.90
CA GLY A 212 -0.80 -20.34 -13.61
C GLY A 212 -1.90 -20.96 -14.46
N ARG A 213 -1.72 -22.22 -14.83
CA ARG A 213 -2.64 -23.00 -15.68
C ARG A 213 -2.71 -24.44 -15.22
N GLY A 214 -3.92 -24.98 -15.17
CA GLY A 214 -4.20 -26.39 -14.91
C GLY A 214 -5.58 -26.76 -15.42
N GLY A 215 -5.90 -28.04 -15.43
CA GLY A 215 -7.18 -28.51 -15.90
C GLY A 215 -7.56 -27.97 -17.28
N THR A 216 -8.79 -27.50 -17.42
CA THR A 216 -9.32 -26.99 -18.71
C THR A 216 -8.65 -25.70 -19.19
N SER A 217 -7.98 -24.94 -18.32
CA SER A 217 -7.25 -23.73 -18.75
C SER A 217 -6.04 -24.06 -19.65
N LEU A 218 -5.58 -25.31 -19.67
CA LEU A 218 -4.52 -25.79 -20.56
C LEU A 218 -4.97 -25.87 -22.02
N LEU A 219 -6.27 -25.92 -22.28
CA LEU A 219 -6.82 -25.93 -23.64
C LEU A 219 -6.61 -24.61 -24.38
N ASP A 220 -6.39 -23.53 -23.67
CA ASP A 220 -6.10 -22.23 -24.27
C ASP A 220 -4.59 -22.10 -24.50
N PRO A 221 -4.08 -22.06 -25.76
CA PRO A 221 -2.65 -21.98 -26.02
C PRO A 221 -2.05 -20.67 -25.54
N LEU A 222 -0.82 -20.71 -25.03
CA LEU A 222 -0.06 -19.49 -24.73
C LEU A 222 0.09 -18.64 -26.00
N GLY A 223 0.04 -17.32 -25.86
CA GLY A 223 0.03 -16.38 -26.97
C GLY A 223 -1.37 -16.18 -27.57
N SER A 224 -2.45 -16.65 -26.92
CA SER A 224 -3.84 -16.48 -27.39
C SER A 224 -4.62 -15.46 -26.56
N ALA A 225 -5.75 -14.98 -27.12
CA ALA A 225 -6.72 -14.13 -26.45
C ALA A 225 -8.02 -14.96 -26.21
N ARG A 226 -8.01 -15.79 -25.16
CA ARG A 226 -9.09 -16.74 -24.88
C ARG A 226 -9.62 -16.71 -23.44
N SER A 227 -8.95 -16.02 -22.50
CA SER A 227 -9.42 -15.94 -21.12
C SER A 227 -10.67 -15.05 -20.99
N HIS A 228 -11.21 -14.99 -19.77
CA HIS A 228 -12.30 -14.08 -19.41
C HIS A 228 -11.80 -12.77 -18.79
N GLY A 229 -10.52 -12.42 -19.04
CA GLY A 229 -9.88 -11.20 -18.55
C GLY A 229 -8.58 -11.44 -17.80
N CYS A 230 -8.45 -12.56 -17.09
CA CYS A 230 -7.22 -12.94 -16.39
C CYS A 230 -6.06 -13.19 -17.36
N ILE A 231 -4.84 -12.99 -16.84
CA ILE A 231 -3.59 -13.20 -17.56
C ILE A 231 -3.02 -14.55 -17.11
N ARG A 232 -2.92 -15.53 -18.03
CA ARG A 232 -2.49 -16.89 -17.68
C ARG A 232 -1.09 -17.18 -18.18
N LEU A 233 -0.23 -17.71 -17.30
CA LEU A 233 1.13 -18.15 -17.58
C LEU A 233 1.23 -19.68 -17.50
N ALA A 234 2.28 -20.25 -18.10
CA ALA A 234 2.71 -21.59 -17.70
C ALA A 234 3.09 -21.60 -16.21
N ASN A 235 2.85 -22.71 -15.49
CA ASN A 235 3.16 -22.81 -14.06
C ASN A 235 4.65 -22.52 -13.79
N ASP A 236 5.57 -23.09 -14.57
CA ASP A 236 7.02 -22.79 -14.43
C ASP A 236 7.34 -21.31 -14.57
N SER A 237 6.56 -20.56 -15.36
CA SER A 237 6.78 -19.14 -15.58
C SER A 237 6.27 -18.29 -14.39
N ILE A 238 5.13 -18.64 -13.81
CA ILE A 238 4.63 -17.93 -12.65
C ILE A 238 5.42 -18.32 -11.39
N ASP A 239 5.82 -19.58 -11.24
CA ASP A 239 6.68 -20.04 -10.16
C ASP A 239 8.04 -19.34 -10.20
N TRP A 240 8.64 -19.21 -11.39
CA TRP A 240 9.85 -18.43 -11.60
C TRP A 240 9.65 -16.95 -11.23
N LEU A 241 8.54 -16.33 -11.63
CA LEU A 241 8.23 -14.92 -11.31
C LEU A 241 8.14 -14.72 -9.80
N VAL A 242 7.38 -15.59 -9.10
CA VAL A 242 7.21 -15.55 -7.65
C VAL A 242 8.54 -15.79 -6.94
N ALA A 243 9.31 -16.78 -7.35
CA ALA A 243 10.63 -17.06 -6.78
C ALA A 243 11.63 -15.91 -6.98
N THR A 244 11.59 -15.26 -8.16
CA THR A 244 12.52 -14.15 -8.50
C THR A 244 12.24 -12.88 -7.71
N VAL A 245 10.96 -12.52 -7.51
CA VAL A 245 10.56 -11.31 -6.80
C VAL A 245 10.45 -11.57 -5.29
N GLY A 246 9.96 -12.74 -4.93
CA GLY A 246 9.55 -13.15 -3.59
C GLY A 246 8.06 -12.88 -3.32
N ALA A 247 7.30 -13.90 -2.92
CA ALA A 247 5.85 -13.81 -2.71
C ALA A 247 5.45 -12.61 -1.81
N ALA A 248 6.13 -12.42 -0.69
CA ALA A 248 5.85 -11.32 0.25
C ALA A 248 6.20 -9.93 -0.31
N ARG A 249 6.99 -9.82 -1.37
CA ARG A 249 7.38 -8.54 -2.01
C ARG A 249 6.48 -8.17 -3.18
N LEU A 250 5.75 -9.14 -3.74
CA LEU A 250 4.86 -8.93 -4.88
C LEU A 250 3.72 -7.94 -4.60
N PRO A 251 3.00 -7.98 -3.44
CA PRO A 251 1.95 -7.01 -3.17
C PRO A 251 2.46 -5.56 -3.23
N GLY A 252 1.69 -4.68 -3.89
CA GLY A 252 2.05 -3.30 -4.19
C GLY A 252 2.99 -3.12 -5.40
N THR A 253 3.46 -4.20 -6.05
CA THR A 253 4.26 -4.11 -7.29
C THR A 253 3.40 -3.60 -8.44
N PRO A 254 3.85 -2.58 -9.20
CA PRO A 254 3.09 -2.05 -10.33
C PRO A 254 3.00 -3.04 -11.49
N VAL A 255 1.80 -3.10 -12.07
CA VAL A 255 1.45 -3.89 -13.26
C VAL A 255 0.86 -2.95 -14.30
N GLN A 256 1.59 -2.71 -15.39
CA GLN A 256 1.11 -1.93 -16.53
C GLN A 256 0.56 -2.89 -17.57
N VAL A 257 -0.71 -2.72 -17.92
CA VAL A 257 -1.37 -3.46 -19.02
C VAL A 257 -1.64 -2.51 -20.18
N SER A 258 -1.24 -2.88 -21.40
CA SER A 258 -1.41 -2.11 -22.64
C SER A 258 -1.86 -3.00 -23.80
#